data_5e73560f6289c33e87cf7fc9ee2e59c2
#
_entry.id   5e73560f6289c33e87cf7fc9ee2e59c2
#
_cell.length_a   1.000
_cell.length_b   1.000
_cell.length_c   1.000
_cell.angle_alpha   90.00
_cell.angle_beta   90.00
_cell.angle_gamma   90.00
#
_symmetry.space_group_name_H-M   'P 1'
#
loop_
_entity.id
_entity.type
_entity.pdbx_description
1 polymer ?
#
loop_
_entity_poly.entity_id
_entity_poly.type
_entity_poly.pdbx_seq_one_letter_code
_entity_poly.pdbx_strand_id
1 'polypeptide(L)'
;MARRGFSGATVRKALRALHRAGYVNDAAVALRMAQARLARRLMAREALAAELEGRGFPAESVARAVHGAYAGLSDEAVAARFLESLPLRYKDPARERRRRAGLLRGRGFSSDVSEAVLGMG
;
A
#
# COMPACT_ATOMS: atom_id res chain seq x y z
N MET A 1 -0.47 30.39 -28.32
CA MET A 1 -0.18 30.72 -29.48
C MET A 1 0.50 29.82 -30.41
N ALA A 2 -0.29 29.04 -31.00
CA ALA A 2 0.23 28.01 -31.86
C ALA A 2 0.89 28.57 -33.09
N ARG A 3 0.57 29.77 -33.44
CA ARG A 3 1.07 30.35 -34.65
C ARG A 3 2.54 30.58 -34.68
N ARG A 4 3.22 30.37 -33.68
CA ARG A 4 4.66 30.58 -33.68
C ARG A 4 5.39 29.40 -34.27
N GLY A 5 4.76 28.68 -35.17
CA GLY A 5 5.39 27.59 -35.86
C GLY A 5 5.24 26.22 -35.21
N PHE A 6 4.52 26.13 -34.09
CA PHE A 6 4.26 24.82 -33.49
C PHE A 6 3.08 24.16 -34.20
N SER A 7 3.29 22.95 -34.71
CA SER A 7 2.21 22.17 -35.29
C SER A 7 1.38 21.53 -34.17
N GLY A 8 0.17 21.10 -34.52
CA GLY A 8 -0.67 20.35 -33.59
C GLY A 8 -0.01 19.05 -33.12
N ALA A 9 0.74 18.40 -34.00
CA ALA A 9 1.47 17.18 -33.65
C ALA A 9 2.57 17.45 -32.63
N THR A 10 3.30 18.56 -32.77
CA THR A 10 4.34 18.97 -31.81
C THR A 10 3.75 19.26 -30.45
N VAL A 11 2.61 19.96 -30.41
CA VAL A 11 1.94 20.28 -29.15
C VAL A 11 1.46 19.01 -28.46
N ARG A 12 0.85 18.08 -29.21
CA ARG A 12 0.39 16.81 -28.64
C ARG A 12 1.54 15.98 -28.08
N LYS A 13 2.67 15.96 -28.77
CA LYS A 13 3.85 15.22 -28.30
C LYS A 13 4.38 15.83 -27.00
N ALA A 14 4.43 17.15 -26.93
CA ALA A 14 4.86 17.83 -25.71
C ALA A 14 3.93 17.54 -24.53
N LEU A 15 2.62 17.55 -24.77
CA LEU A 15 1.64 17.24 -23.73
C LEU A 15 1.76 15.80 -23.24
N ARG A 16 1.99 14.86 -24.16
CA ARG A 16 2.21 13.47 -23.77
C ARG A 16 3.48 13.30 -22.93
N ALA A 17 4.54 14.02 -23.29
CA ALA A 17 5.79 13.98 -22.53
C ALA A 17 5.61 14.54 -21.14
N LEU A 18 4.87 15.64 -20.99
CA LEU A 18 4.56 16.22 -19.67
C LEU A 18 3.70 15.28 -18.84
N HIS A 19 2.72 14.65 -19.48
CA HIS A 19 1.87 13.69 -18.80
C HIS A 19 2.66 12.50 -18.27
N ARG A 20 3.57 11.95 -19.07
CA ARG A 20 4.44 10.86 -18.63
C ARG A 20 5.36 11.27 -17.50
N ALA A 21 5.91 12.49 -17.56
CA ALA A 21 6.78 13.01 -16.52
C ALA A 21 6.01 13.12 -15.19
N GLY A 22 4.78 13.63 -15.24
CA GLY A 22 3.92 13.71 -14.07
C GLY A 22 3.59 12.33 -13.51
N TYR A 23 3.30 11.38 -14.36
CA TYR A 23 3.02 10.01 -13.94
C TYR A 23 4.22 9.38 -13.22
N VAL A 24 5.42 9.52 -13.78
CA VAL A 24 6.64 8.98 -13.15
C VAL A 24 6.89 9.64 -11.80
N ASN A 25 6.67 10.95 -11.72
CA ASN A 25 6.84 11.69 -10.47
C ASN A 25 5.84 11.22 -9.41
N ASP A 26 4.57 11.04 -9.79
CA ASP A 26 3.54 10.53 -8.88
C ASP A 26 3.90 9.14 -8.38
N ALA A 27 4.40 8.27 -9.25
CA ALA A 27 4.80 6.93 -8.87
C ALA A 27 5.94 6.95 -7.84
N ALA A 28 6.93 7.81 -8.04
CA ALA A 28 8.05 7.93 -7.11
C ALA A 28 7.61 8.47 -5.75
N VAL A 29 6.75 9.47 -5.75
CA VAL A 29 6.22 10.06 -4.51
C VAL A 29 5.35 9.03 -3.78
N ALA A 30 4.46 8.36 -4.51
CA ALA A 30 3.59 7.33 -3.92
C ALA A 30 4.40 6.20 -3.29
N LEU A 31 5.48 5.76 -3.95
CA LEU A 31 6.35 4.71 -3.42
C LEU A 31 7.00 5.14 -2.11
N ARG A 32 7.55 6.35 -2.07
CA ARG A 32 8.17 6.86 -0.84
C ARG A 32 7.16 6.95 0.30
N MET A 33 5.95 7.42 0.00
CA MET A 33 4.90 7.50 1.00
C MET A 33 4.47 6.13 1.50
N ALA A 34 4.32 5.17 0.58
CA ALA A 34 3.96 3.81 0.92
C ALA A 34 5.01 3.16 1.82
N GLN A 35 6.30 3.31 1.48
CA GLN A 35 7.40 2.78 2.27
C GLN A 35 7.44 3.39 3.66
N ALA A 36 7.30 4.70 3.75
CA ALA A 36 7.30 5.40 5.03
C ALA A 36 6.11 4.98 5.90
N ARG A 37 4.95 4.82 5.28
CA ARG A 37 3.74 4.44 6.00
C ARG A 37 3.85 3.01 6.54
N LEU A 38 4.28 2.09 5.70
CA LEU A 38 4.43 0.69 6.09
C LEU A 38 5.50 0.51 7.18
N ALA A 39 6.55 1.31 7.15
CA ALA A 39 7.58 1.29 8.18
C ALA A 39 7.03 1.71 9.55
N ARG A 40 6.05 2.60 9.57
CA ARG A 40 5.43 3.07 10.81
C ARG A 40 4.28 2.19 11.28
N ARG A 41 3.56 1.60 10.35
CA ARG A 41 2.35 0.86 10.66
C ARG A 41 2.19 -0.30 9.69
N LEU A 42 2.41 -1.49 10.16
CA LEU A 42 2.21 -2.69 9.35
C LEU A 42 0.72 -2.86 9.05
N MET A 43 0.41 -3.10 7.78
CA MET A 43 -0.98 -3.23 7.33
C MET A 43 -1.05 -4.08 6.07
N ALA A 44 -2.26 -4.51 5.70
CA ALA A 44 -2.48 -5.26 4.47
C ALA A 44 -2.31 -4.36 3.25
N ARG A 45 -1.99 -4.98 2.11
CA ARG A 45 -1.81 -4.25 0.85
C ARG A 45 -3.03 -3.42 0.48
N GLU A 46 -4.21 -3.99 0.66
CA GLU A 46 -5.46 -3.31 0.33
C GLU A 46 -5.67 -2.05 1.16
N ALA A 47 -5.32 -2.13 2.45
CA ALA A 47 -5.43 -0.97 3.34
C ALA A 47 -4.46 0.14 2.92
N LEU A 48 -3.23 -0.22 2.57
CA LEU A 48 -2.24 0.75 2.11
C LEU A 48 -2.68 1.37 0.78
N ALA A 49 -3.19 0.56 -0.13
CA ALA A 49 -3.72 1.04 -1.40
C ALA A 49 -4.84 2.06 -1.18
N ALA A 50 -5.77 1.76 -0.28
CA ALA A 50 -6.87 2.65 0.03
C ALA A 50 -6.39 4.00 0.57
N GLU A 51 -5.36 4.00 1.43
CA GLU A 51 -4.79 5.23 1.95
C GLU A 51 -4.18 6.09 0.83
N LEU A 52 -3.45 5.47 -0.09
CA LEU A 52 -2.84 6.18 -1.21
C LEU A 52 -3.90 6.72 -2.18
N GLU A 53 -4.93 5.93 -2.45
CA GLU A 53 -6.05 6.38 -3.26
C GLU A 53 -6.75 7.58 -2.61
N GLY A 54 -6.91 7.53 -1.30
CA GLY A 54 -7.50 8.63 -0.54
C GLY A 54 -6.68 9.91 -0.61
N ARG A 55 -5.39 9.82 -0.92
CA ARG A 55 -4.52 10.97 -1.11
C ARG A 55 -4.52 11.49 -2.55
N GLY A 56 -5.25 10.81 -3.43
CA GLY A 56 -5.42 11.28 -4.80
C GLY A 56 -4.44 10.71 -5.82
N PHE A 57 -3.62 9.72 -5.46
CA PHE A 57 -2.71 9.11 -6.43
C PHE A 57 -3.50 8.29 -7.45
N PRO A 58 -3.07 8.31 -8.73
CA PRO A 58 -3.70 7.47 -9.76
C PRO A 58 -3.55 5.99 -9.43
N ALA A 59 -4.50 5.18 -9.88
CA ALA A 59 -4.53 3.74 -9.60
C ALA A 59 -3.23 3.02 -9.97
N GLU A 60 -2.63 3.37 -11.10
CA GLU A 60 -1.37 2.74 -11.52
C GLU A 60 -0.22 3.07 -10.59
N SER A 61 -0.16 4.33 -10.13
CA SER A 61 0.86 4.75 -9.17
C SER A 61 0.67 4.04 -7.84
N VAL A 62 -0.58 3.87 -7.41
CA VAL A 62 -0.91 3.13 -6.19
C VAL A 62 -0.45 1.69 -6.28
N ALA A 63 -0.78 1.01 -7.37
CA ALA A 63 -0.42 -0.40 -7.57
C ALA A 63 1.10 -0.60 -7.52
N ARG A 64 1.84 0.25 -8.20
CA ARG A 64 3.31 0.18 -8.22
C ARG A 64 3.91 0.50 -6.85
N ALA A 65 3.35 1.49 -6.15
CA ALA A 65 3.82 1.89 -4.84
C ALA A 65 3.63 0.77 -3.81
N VAL A 66 2.46 0.15 -3.82
CA VAL A 66 2.17 -0.97 -2.92
C VAL A 66 3.08 -2.15 -3.21
N HIS A 67 3.21 -2.51 -4.50
CA HIS A 67 4.09 -3.61 -4.90
C HIS A 67 5.54 -3.36 -4.43
N GLY A 68 6.04 -2.16 -4.65
CA GLY A 68 7.41 -1.81 -4.25
C GLY A 68 7.59 -1.74 -2.75
N ALA A 69 6.62 -1.23 -2.01
CA ALA A 69 6.72 -1.10 -0.55
C ALA A 69 6.74 -2.46 0.14
N TYR A 70 5.97 -3.41 -0.36
CA TYR A 70 5.96 -4.77 0.21
C TYR A 70 7.18 -5.58 -0.17
N ALA A 71 7.86 -5.22 -1.26
CA ALA A 71 9.12 -5.85 -1.67
C ALA A 71 9.06 -7.38 -1.67
N GLY A 72 8.01 -7.93 -2.24
CA GLY A 72 7.82 -9.38 -2.34
C GLY A 72 7.20 -10.05 -1.12
N LEU A 73 6.96 -9.31 -0.04
CA LEU A 73 6.30 -9.88 1.15
C LEU A 73 4.82 -10.10 0.88
N SER A 74 4.30 -11.22 1.38
CA SER A 74 2.87 -11.49 1.33
C SER A 74 2.17 -10.81 2.49
N ASP A 75 0.84 -10.70 2.40
CA ASP A 75 0.05 -10.21 3.54
C ASP A 75 0.24 -11.10 4.76
N GLU A 76 0.34 -12.42 4.56
CA GLU A 76 0.60 -13.35 5.66
C GLU A 76 1.93 -13.04 6.36
N ALA A 77 2.97 -12.75 5.59
CA ALA A 77 4.28 -12.42 6.16
C ALA A 77 4.21 -11.13 6.97
N VAL A 78 3.52 -10.11 6.45
CA VAL A 78 3.37 -8.84 7.15
C VAL A 78 2.49 -9.00 8.38
N ALA A 79 1.41 -9.77 8.28
CA ALA A 79 0.55 -10.07 9.44
C ALA A 79 1.32 -10.79 10.53
N ALA A 80 2.17 -11.76 10.16
CA ALA A 80 3.01 -12.47 11.13
C ALA A 80 3.96 -11.52 11.84
N ARG A 81 4.59 -10.61 11.12
CA ARG A 81 5.46 -9.60 11.72
C ARG A 81 4.70 -8.71 12.69
N PHE A 82 3.49 -8.33 12.31
CA PHE A 82 2.65 -7.52 13.18
C PHE A 82 2.35 -8.24 14.48
N LEU A 83 1.97 -9.52 14.40
CA LEU A 83 1.69 -10.32 15.60
C LEU A 83 2.92 -10.48 16.49
N GLU A 84 4.10 -10.66 15.89
CA GLU A 84 5.34 -10.76 16.66
C GLU A 84 5.65 -9.49 17.44
N SER A 85 5.21 -8.35 16.95
CA SER A 85 5.44 -7.06 17.60
C SER A 85 4.51 -6.81 18.78
N LEU A 86 3.46 -7.62 18.93
CA LEU A 86 2.45 -7.41 19.96
C LEU A 86 2.80 -8.15 21.25
N PRO A 87 2.78 -7.47 22.39
CA PRO A 87 2.90 -8.16 23.67
C PRO A 87 1.63 -8.94 23.97
N LEU A 88 1.76 -9.99 24.76
CA LEU A 88 0.59 -10.73 25.23
C LEU A 88 -0.17 -9.88 26.22
N ARG A 89 -1.49 -9.83 26.07
CA ARG A 89 -2.35 -9.08 26.98
C ARG A 89 -3.19 -9.99 27.86
N TYR A 90 -3.62 -11.13 27.31
CA TYR A 90 -4.46 -12.07 28.04
C TYR A 90 -3.77 -13.42 28.18
N LYS A 91 -3.92 -14.05 29.35
CA LYS A 91 -3.37 -15.37 29.58
C LYS A 91 -4.20 -16.45 28.90
N ASP A 92 -5.51 -16.22 28.77
CA ASP A 92 -6.41 -17.15 28.11
C ASP A 92 -6.13 -17.16 26.60
N PRO A 93 -5.70 -18.29 26.02
CA PRO A 93 -5.36 -18.35 24.61
C PRO A 93 -6.51 -17.96 23.68
N ALA A 94 -7.74 -18.35 24.01
CA ALA A 94 -8.89 -18.02 23.18
C ALA A 94 -9.19 -16.54 23.18
N ARG A 95 -9.05 -15.89 24.32
CA ARG A 95 -9.26 -14.46 24.45
C ARG A 95 -8.19 -13.68 23.72
N GLU A 96 -6.95 -14.10 23.87
CA GLU A 96 -5.83 -13.44 23.17
C GLU A 96 -5.96 -13.61 21.67
N ARG A 97 -6.39 -14.78 21.20
CA ARG A 97 -6.61 -15.01 19.76
C ARG A 97 -7.68 -14.09 19.20
N ARG A 98 -8.80 -13.93 19.90
CA ARG A 98 -9.86 -13.01 19.48
C ARG A 98 -9.37 -11.57 19.43
N ARG A 99 -8.59 -11.16 20.42
CA ARG A 99 -7.98 -9.83 20.42
C ARG A 99 -7.10 -9.62 19.19
N ARG A 100 -6.22 -10.58 18.91
CA ARG A 100 -5.31 -10.52 17.76
C ARG A 100 -6.03 -10.52 16.44
N ALA A 101 -7.08 -11.31 16.33
CA ALA A 101 -7.91 -11.33 15.13
C ALA A 101 -8.54 -9.95 14.87
N GLY A 102 -9.02 -9.29 15.93
CA GLY A 102 -9.58 -7.95 15.82
C GLY A 102 -8.54 -6.91 15.40
N LEU A 103 -7.32 -7.02 15.94
CA LEU A 103 -6.23 -6.12 15.57
C LEU A 103 -5.79 -6.30 14.13
N LEU A 104 -5.73 -7.55 13.66
CA LEU A 104 -5.43 -7.85 12.25
C LEU A 104 -6.50 -7.26 11.33
N ARG A 105 -7.76 -7.41 11.69
CA ARG A 105 -8.86 -6.84 10.91
C ARG A 105 -8.75 -5.32 10.85
N GLY A 106 -8.39 -4.70 11.96
CA GLY A 106 -8.18 -3.26 12.03
C GLY A 106 -7.05 -2.76 11.15
N ARG A 107 -6.12 -3.64 10.79
CA ARG A 107 -5.03 -3.33 9.85
C ARG A 107 -5.36 -3.74 8.43
N GLY A 108 -6.58 -4.15 8.16
CA GLY A 108 -7.06 -4.46 6.82
C GLY A 108 -6.81 -5.88 6.34
N PHE A 109 -6.27 -6.76 7.19
CA PHE A 109 -6.02 -8.15 6.79
C PHE A 109 -7.33 -8.90 6.66
N SER A 110 -7.42 -9.75 5.63
CA SER A 110 -8.60 -10.55 5.38
C SER A 110 -8.76 -11.66 6.42
N SER A 111 -9.96 -12.25 6.47
CA SER A 111 -10.21 -13.40 7.35
C SER A 111 -9.29 -14.57 7.02
N ASP A 112 -9.04 -14.81 5.73
CA ASP A 112 -8.17 -15.90 5.29
C ASP A 112 -6.75 -15.71 5.80
N VAL A 113 -6.22 -14.48 5.67
CA VAL A 113 -4.88 -14.15 6.17
C VAL A 113 -4.84 -14.30 7.68
N SER A 114 -5.85 -13.77 8.37
CA SER A 114 -5.92 -13.84 9.84
C SER A 114 -5.94 -15.28 10.32
N GLU A 115 -6.75 -16.14 9.69
CA GLU A 115 -6.81 -17.55 10.04
C GLU A 115 -5.48 -18.25 9.79
N ALA A 116 -4.84 -17.95 8.66
CA ALA A 116 -3.56 -18.56 8.33
C ALA A 116 -2.49 -18.26 9.37
N VAL A 117 -2.37 -17.01 9.81
CA VAL A 117 -1.31 -16.63 10.76
C VAL A 117 -1.67 -16.97 12.21
N LEU A 118 -2.94 -16.94 12.58
CA LEU A 118 -3.38 -17.30 13.92
C LEU A 118 -3.49 -18.80 14.10
N GLY A 119 -3.86 -19.51 13.05
CA GLY A 119 -3.95 -20.96 13.07
C GLY A 119 -2.59 -21.65 13.19
N MET A 120 -1.53 -20.96 12.81
CA MET A 120 -0.17 -21.50 12.88
C MET A 120 0.46 -21.31 14.25
N GLY A 121 -0.12 -20.48 15.06
CA GLY A 121 0.35 -20.21 16.42
C GLY A 121 -0.53 -20.90 17.43
#